data_008f45df04df453c0b7a1bfa682e586d
#
_entry.id   008f45df04df453c0b7a1bfa682e586d
#
_cell.length_a   1.000
_cell.length_b   1.000
_cell.length_c   1.000
_cell.angle_alpha   90.00
_cell.angle_beta   90.00
_cell.angle_gamma   90.00
#
_symmetry.space_group_name_H-M   'P 1'
#
loop_
_entity.id
_entity.type
_entity.pdbx_description
1 polymer ?
#
loop_
_entity_poly.entity_id
_entity_poly.type
_entity_poly.pdbx_seq_one_letter_code
_entity_poly.pdbx_strand_id
1 'polypeptide(L)'
;MNISQLEYLVSAIHLGSYSRAAKERFVTPQAVSKAIRTLESELGLKLIVSSGKTISPTDVGLLIAEEAEAVIHHAGKIGSIASSYRLRISDEGKMRCAIASWGEGDSLIPPFVKGLLGNSGWVESLIELPNERCLSGLRLGYIDFAVLLGTPMLSLIHISEPTRQAEI
;
A
#
# COMPACT_ATOMS: atom_id res chain seq x y z
N MET A 1 -4.81 -16.21 12.33
CA MET A 1 -4.59 -15.62 10.99
C MET A 1 -3.63 -14.46 11.09
N ASN A 2 -2.60 -14.37 10.21
CA ASN A 2 -1.65 -13.26 10.13
C ASN A 2 -1.33 -12.90 8.68
N ILE A 3 -0.71 -11.73 8.48
CA ILE A 3 -0.44 -11.17 7.13
C ILE A 3 0.44 -12.11 6.30
N SER A 4 1.47 -12.72 6.89
CA SER A 4 2.35 -13.63 6.14
C SER A 4 1.62 -14.87 5.62
N GLN A 5 0.62 -15.40 6.36
CA GLN A 5 -0.22 -16.48 5.86
C GLN A 5 -1.04 -16.05 4.65
N LEU A 6 -1.60 -14.83 4.65
CA LEU A 6 -2.32 -14.26 3.52
C LEU A 6 -1.40 -14.04 2.31
N GLU A 7 -0.21 -13.46 2.53
CA GLU A 7 0.79 -13.29 1.47
C GLU A 7 1.20 -14.61 0.82
N TYR A 8 1.39 -15.66 1.62
CA TYR A 8 1.75 -16.98 1.09
C TYR A 8 0.59 -17.61 0.32
N LEU A 9 -0.66 -17.41 0.77
CA LEU A 9 -1.84 -17.88 0.05
C LEU A 9 -1.94 -17.22 -1.32
N VAL A 10 -1.89 -15.89 -1.37
CA VAL A 10 -1.96 -15.10 -2.62
C VAL A 10 -0.83 -15.50 -3.58
N SER A 11 0.44 -15.48 -3.14
CA SER A 11 1.56 -15.90 -3.97
C SER A 11 1.43 -17.34 -4.48
N ALA A 12 0.95 -18.27 -3.64
CA ALA A 12 0.79 -19.66 -4.03
C ALA A 12 -0.30 -19.83 -5.10
N ILE A 13 -1.41 -19.12 -4.99
CA ILE A 13 -2.51 -19.13 -5.96
C ILE A 13 -2.05 -18.52 -7.29
N HIS A 14 -1.46 -17.32 -7.28
CA HIS A 14 -0.99 -16.64 -8.49
C HIS A 14 0.05 -17.45 -9.26
N LEU A 15 0.97 -18.07 -8.54
CA LEU A 15 2.04 -18.86 -9.17
C LEU A 15 1.66 -20.32 -9.43
N GLY A 16 0.55 -20.82 -8.90
CA GLY A 16 0.11 -22.21 -9.02
C GLY A 16 1.11 -23.21 -8.44
N SER A 17 1.97 -22.79 -7.48
CA SER A 17 3.06 -23.63 -6.96
C SER A 17 3.60 -23.11 -5.63
N TYR A 18 3.67 -23.98 -4.62
CA TYR A 18 4.32 -23.67 -3.35
C TYR A 18 5.82 -23.36 -3.51
N SER A 19 6.49 -24.05 -4.43
CA SER A 19 7.94 -23.85 -4.64
C SER A 19 8.24 -22.50 -5.27
N ARG A 20 7.40 -22.03 -6.23
CA ARG A 20 7.56 -20.72 -6.85
C ARG A 20 7.21 -19.60 -5.86
N ALA A 21 6.13 -19.75 -5.11
CA ALA A 21 5.76 -18.81 -4.04
C ALA A 21 6.85 -18.70 -2.97
N ALA A 22 7.42 -19.83 -2.56
CA ALA A 22 8.51 -19.86 -1.60
C ALA A 22 9.76 -19.12 -2.10
N LYS A 23 10.11 -19.29 -3.37
CA LYS A 23 11.23 -18.57 -4.01
C LYS A 23 10.99 -17.07 -4.05
N GLU A 24 9.80 -16.64 -4.42
CA GLU A 24 9.39 -15.23 -4.45
C GLU A 24 9.46 -14.59 -3.06
N ARG A 25 9.03 -15.32 -2.04
CA ARG A 25 8.97 -14.83 -0.66
C ARG A 25 10.23 -15.12 0.16
N PHE A 26 11.30 -15.68 -0.45
CA PHE A 26 12.57 -16.01 0.20
C PHE A 26 12.41 -16.94 1.41
N VAL A 27 11.54 -17.94 1.30
CA VAL A 27 11.27 -18.93 2.35
C VAL A 27 11.33 -20.35 1.78
N THR A 28 11.12 -21.38 2.61
CA THR A 28 11.05 -22.77 2.16
C THR A 28 9.65 -23.14 1.68
N PRO A 29 9.51 -24.06 0.71
CA PRO A 29 8.19 -24.56 0.27
C PRO A 29 7.37 -25.18 1.42
N GLN A 30 8.04 -25.80 2.37
CA GLN A 30 7.43 -26.36 3.57
C GLN A 30 6.82 -25.25 4.46
N ALA A 31 7.51 -24.12 4.59
CA ALA A 31 7.00 -22.98 5.36
C ALA A 31 5.71 -22.43 4.74
N VAL A 32 5.68 -22.22 3.42
CA VAL A 32 4.51 -21.79 2.68
C VAL A 32 3.34 -22.77 2.85
N SER A 33 3.58 -24.05 2.58
CA SER A 33 2.56 -25.11 2.72
C SER A 33 2.02 -25.20 4.15
N LYS A 34 2.89 -25.15 5.16
CA LYS A 34 2.48 -25.20 6.57
C LYS A 34 1.64 -23.97 6.95
N ALA A 35 2.05 -22.77 6.55
CA ALA A 35 1.32 -21.54 6.84
C ALA A 35 -0.10 -21.57 6.25
N ILE A 36 -0.24 -22.02 4.99
CA ILE A 36 -1.55 -22.15 4.33
C ILE A 36 -2.42 -23.20 5.02
N ARG A 37 -1.86 -24.36 5.38
CA ARG A 37 -2.61 -25.38 6.14
C ARG A 37 -3.07 -24.87 7.51
N THR A 38 -2.26 -24.07 8.18
CA THR A 38 -2.65 -23.44 9.45
C THR A 38 -3.82 -22.48 9.22
N LEU A 39 -3.77 -21.67 8.17
CA LEU A 39 -4.85 -20.76 7.80
C LEU A 39 -6.15 -21.55 7.46
N GLU A 40 -6.04 -22.61 6.66
CA GLU A 40 -7.16 -23.51 6.36
C GLU A 40 -7.78 -24.11 7.64
N SER A 41 -6.94 -24.54 8.58
CA SER A 41 -7.39 -25.09 9.87
C SER A 41 -8.11 -24.05 10.72
N GLU A 42 -7.60 -22.81 10.77
CA GLU A 42 -8.22 -21.71 11.50
C GLU A 42 -9.58 -21.31 10.91
N LEU A 43 -9.69 -21.31 9.58
CA LEU A 43 -10.94 -20.97 8.88
C LEU A 43 -11.92 -22.14 8.76
N GLY A 44 -11.47 -23.37 9.01
CA GLY A 44 -12.26 -24.58 8.83
C GLY A 44 -12.58 -24.90 7.35
N LEU A 45 -11.82 -24.33 6.40
CA LEU A 45 -12.08 -24.41 4.97
C LEU A 45 -10.82 -24.86 4.22
N LYS A 46 -11.02 -25.58 3.09
CA LYS A 46 -9.96 -25.85 2.14
C LYS A 46 -9.88 -24.72 1.12
N LEU A 47 -8.71 -24.08 1.04
CA LEU A 47 -8.45 -22.95 0.14
C LEU A 47 -7.69 -23.38 -1.11
N ILE A 48 -6.88 -24.42 -1.01
CA ILE A 48 -6.04 -24.94 -2.08
C ILE A 48 -6.24 -26.45 -2.21
N VAL A 49 -6.36 -26.92 -3.44
CA VAL A 49 -6.29 -28.34 -3.82
C VAL A 49 -5.00 -28.62 -4.57
N SER A 50 -4.39 -29.78 -4.30
CA SER A 50 -3.14 -30.18 -4.95
C SER A 50 -3.43 -31.30 -5.96
N SER A 51 -2.91 -31.15 -7.18
CA SER A 51 -2.91 -32.18 -8.21
C SER A 51 -1.47 -32.46 -8.66
N GLY A 52 -0.87 -33.45 -8.08
CA GLY A 52 0.54 -33.77 -8.34
C GLY A 52 1.48 -32.64 -7.89
N LYS A 53 2.17 -32.02 -8.86
CA LYS A 53 3.11 -30.90 -8.61
C LYS A 53 2.49 -29.52 -8.69
N THR A 54 1.24 -29.41 -9.13
CA THR A 54 0.51 -28.16 -9.27
C THR A 54 -0.50 -27.99 -8.15
N ILE A 55 -0.85 -26.76 -7.86
CA ILE A 55 -1.88 -26.41 -6.93
C ILE A 55 -2.89 -25.50 -7.63
N SER A 56 -4.15 -25.60 -7.24
CA SER A 56 -5.22 -24.74 -7.72
C SER A 56 -6.05 -24.26 -6.53
N PRO A 57 -6.55 -23.04 -6.56
CA PRO A 57 -7.48 -22.58 -5.53
C PRO A 57 -8.82 -23.31 -5.62
N THR A 58 -9.52 -23.40 -4.50
CA THR A 58 -10.96 -23.68 -4.47
C THR A 58 -11.73 -22.40 -4.78
N ASP A 59 -13.05 -22.49 -5.05
CA ASP A 59 -13.87 -21.29 -5.27
C ASP A 59 -13.80 -20.34 -4.07
N VAL A 60 -13.89 -20.87 -2.85
CA VAL A 60 -13.75 -20.08 -1.63
C VAL A 60 -12.30 -19.59 -1.44
N GLY A 61 -11.32 -20.33 -1.93
CA GLY A 61 -9.91 -19.94 -1.92
C GLY A 61 -9.64 -18.72 -2.78
N LEU A 62 -10.30 -18.59 -3.94
CA LEU A 62 -10.23 -17.41 -4.79
C LEU A 62 -10.82 -16.17 -4.08
N LEU A 63 -12.03 -16.29 -3.54
CA LEU A 63 -12.68 -15.19 -2.82
C LEU A 63 -11.85 -14.71 -1.63
N ILE A 64 -11.28 -15.64 -0.86
CA ILE A 64 -10.42 -15.29 0.27
C ILE A 64 -9.10 -14.66 -0.21
N ALA A 65 -8.56 -15.06 -1.35
CA ALA A 65 -7.35 -14.47 -1.90
C ALA A 65 -7.57 -13.01 -2.34
N GLU A 66 -8.69 -12.69 -2.97
CA GLU A 66 -9.07 -11.31 -3.32
C GLU A 66 -9.13 -10.41 -2.08
N GLU A 67 -9.82 -10.84 -1.02
CA GLU A 67 -9.87 -10.10 0.22
C GLU A 67 -8.50 -10.01 0.93
N ALA A 68 -7.69 -11.06 0.82
CA ALA A 68 -6.35 -11.09 1.35
C ALA A 68 -5.43 -10.05 0.67
N GLU A 69 -5.55 -9.87 -0.65
CA GLU A 69 -4.83 -8.82 -1.39
C GLU A 69 -5.17 -7.42 -0.86
N ALA A 70 -6.44 -7.14 -0.63
CA ALA A 70 -6.89 -5.88 -0.06
C ALA A 70 -6.29 -5.65 1.34
N VAL A 71 -6.28 -6.68 2.20
CA VAL A 71 -5.67 -6.60 3.54
C VAL A 71 -4.16 -6.35 3.46
N ILE A 72 -3.44 -7.06 2.59
CA ILE A 72 -1.99 -6.88 2.38
C ILE A 72 -1.70 -5.46 1.91
N HIS A 73 -2.47 -4.97 0.93
CA HIS A 73 -2.35 -3.61 0.43
C HIS A 73 -2.56 -2.56 1.53
N HIS A 74 -3.61 -2.71 2.35
CA HIS A 74 -3.86 -1.79 3.46
C HIS A 74 -2.77 -1.87 4.55
N ALA A 75 -2.25 -3.05 4.83
CA ALA A 75 -1.11 -3.21 5.73
C ALA A 75 0.14 -2.48 5.24
N GLY A 76 0.43 -2.57 3.94
CA GLY A 76 1.51 -1.81 3.30
C GLY A 76 1.32 -0.29 3.43
N LYS A 77 0.09 0.21 3.28
CA LYS A 77 -0.25 1.63 3.50
C LYS A 77 0.07 2.10 4.92
N ILE A 78 -0.15 1.27 5.94
CA ILE A 78 0.21 1.59 7.32
C ILE A 78 1.72 1.84 7.45
N GLY A 79 2.54 0.97 6.83
CA GLY A 79 3.98 1.15 6.80
C GLY A 79 4.42 2.45 6.12
N SER A 80 3.80 2.79 4.99
CA SER A 80 4.06 4.03 4.26
C SER A 80 3.71 5.27 5.11
N ILE A 81 2.55 5.25 5.77
CA ILE A 81 2.13 6.33 6.67
C ILE A 81 3.12 6.50 7.83
N ALA A 82 3.51 5.39 8.46
CA ALA A 82 4.46 5.43 9.57
C ALA A 82 5.85 5.95 9.13
N SER A 83 6.31 5.57 7.94
CA SER A 83 7.56 6.07 7.37
C SER A 83 7.50 7.56 7.10
N SER A 84 6.43 8.04 6.46
CA SER A 84 6.20 9.47 6.20
C SER A 84 6.16 10.29 7.50
N TYR A 85 5.60 9.73 8.56
CA TYR A 85 5.54 10.42 9.85
C TYR A 85 6.90 10.50 10.56
N ARG A 86 7.75 9.46 10.41
CA ARG A 86 9.13 9.48 10.96
C ARG A 86 10.00 10.51 10.27
N LEU A 87 9.88 10.64 8.95
CA LEU A 87 10.61 11.62 8.16
C LEU A 87 10.25 13.07 8.60
N ARG A 88 9.00 13.26 9.06
CA ARG A 88 8.53 14.56 9.59
C ARG A 88 9.32 15.09 10.79
N ILE A 89 9.94 14.21 11.54
CA ILE A 89 10.70 14.56 12.75
C ILE A 89 12.16 14.91 12.41
N SER A 90 12.63 14.56 11.22
CA SER A 90 14.08 14.57 10.90
C SER A 90 14.53 15.61 9.89
N ASP A 91 13.65 16.37 9.21
CA ASP A 91 14.12 17.24 8.12
C ASP A 91 13.44 18.62 8.12
N GLU A 92 14.23 19.65 8.42
CA GLU A 92 13.84 21.06 8.36
C GLU A 92 13.83 21.52 6.89
N GLY A 93 12.68 21.80 6.33
CA GLY A 93 12.53 22.59 5.12
C GLY A 93 12.19 21.87 3.82
N LYS A 94 12.01 20.56 3.81
CA LYS A 94 11.57 19.83 2.61
C LYS A 94 10.08 19.51 2.64
N MET A 95 9.43 19.58 1.47
CA MET A 95 7.99 19.34 1.33
C MET A 95 7.67 17.91 0.89
N ARG A 96 6.63 17.35 1.46
CA ARG A 96 6.06 16.06 1.06
C ARG A 96 4.89 16.31 0.13
N CYS A 97 5.06 15.87 -1.11
CA CYS A 97 4.10 16.10 -2.16
C CYS A 97 3.31 14.83 -2.45
N ALA A 98 2.03 14.99 -2.75
CA ALA A 98 1.20 13.92 -3.30
C ALA A 98 0.61 14.33 -4.64
N ILE A 99 0.43 13.36 -5.53
CA ILE A 99 -0.33 13.53 -6.76
C ILE A 99 -1.47 12.51 -6.75
N ALA A 100 -2.67 12.96 -7.06
CA ALA A 100 -3.81 12.09 -7.12
C ALA A 100 -3.70 11.08 -8.27
N SER A 101 -4.07 9.83 -8.00
CA SER A 101 -4.16 8.75 -8.98
C SER A 101 -5.62 8.40 -9.29
N TRP A 102 -5.88 7.91 -10.51
CA TRP A 102 -7.22 7.53 -10.98
C TRP A 102 -7.60 6.07 -10.67
N GLY A 103 -6.70 5.30 -10.05
CA GLY A 103 -6.96 3.89 -9.77
C GLY A 103 -5.69 3.10 -9.49
N GLU A 104 -5.85 1.79 -9.30
CA GLU A 104 -4.75 0.86 -9.09
C GLU A 104 -4.13 0.48 -10.43
N GLY A 105 -2.86 0.77 -10.62
CA GLY A 105 -2.08 0.17 -11.70
C GLY A 105 -1.03 1.05 -12.34
N ASP A 106 -1.38 2.17 -12.95
CA ASP A 106 -0.42 2.98 -13.70
C ASP A 106 -0.11 4.31 -13.03
N SER A 107 1.18 4.57 -12.85
CA SER A 107 1.65 5.87 -12.38
C SER A 107 1.32 6.95 -13.41
N LEU A 108 0.45 7.88 -13.05
CA LEU A 108 0.09 9.02 -13.88
C LEU A 108 1.10 10.15 -13.83
N ILE A 109 2.11 10.03 -12.97
CA ILE A 109 3.15 11.05 -12.88
C ILE A 109 4.10 10.85 -14.06
N PRO A 110 4.12 11.78 -15.02
CA PRO A 110 5.09 11.70 -16.11
C PRO A 110 6.51 11.61 -15.56
N PRO A 111 7.40 10.82 -16.16
CA PRO A 111 8.77 10.66 -15.68
C PRO A 111 9.52 11.99 -15.50
N PHE A 112 9.23 12.99 -16.35
CA PHE A 112 9.83 14.32 -16.25
C PHE A 112 9.40 15.06 -14.98
N VAL A 113 8.17 14.89 -14.52
CA VAL A 113 7.67 15.50 -13.27
C VAL A 113 8.37 14.87 -12.08
N LYS A 114 8.54 13.53 -12.08
CA LYS A 114 9.34 12.84 -11.06
C LYS A 114 10.78 13.35 -11.02
N GLY A 115 11.38 13.56 -12.20
CA GLY A 115 12.72 14.10 -12.33
C GLY A 115 12.85 15.56 -11.84
N LEU A 116 11.90 16.41 -12.20
CA LEU A 116 11.89 17.82 -11.77
C LEU A 116 11.73 17.94 -10.26
N LEU A 117 10.80 17.21 -9.68
CA LEU A 117 10.53 17.29 -8.23
C LEU A 117 11.62 16.58 -7.42
N GLY A 118 12.10 15.43 -7.87
CA GLY A 118 13.16 14.68 -7.19
C GLY A 118 14.52 15.39 -7.15
N ASN A 119 14.80 16.24 -8.16
CA ASN A 119 16.05 17.01 -8.23
C ASN A 119 15.93 18.44 -7.67
N SER A 120 14.76 18.84 -7.24
CA SER A 120 14.51 20.23 -6.79
C SER A 120 15.18 20.57 -5.45
N GLY A 121 15.57 19.58 -4.68
CA GLY A 121 16.17 19.75 -3.35
C GLY A 121 15.18 20.17 -2.24
N TRP A 122 13.98 20.64 -2.61
CA TRP A 122 12.93 21.09 -1.68
C TRP A 122 11.78 20.07 -1.52
N VAL A 123 11.74 19.01 -2.36
CA VAL A 123 10.79 17.90 -2.22
C VAL A 123 11.48 16.72 -1.54
N GLU A 124 10.94 16.30 -0.41
CA GLU A 124 11.41 15.14 0.33
C GLU A 124 10.86 13.83 -0.29
N SER A 125 9.57 13.85 -0.60
CA SER A 125 8.88 12.70 -1.16
C SER A 125 7.76 13.10 -2.11
N LEU A 126 7.55 12.28 -3.13
CA LEU A 126 6.44 12.39 -4.06
C LEU A 126 5.71 11.05 -4.09
N ILE A 127 4.46 11.03 -3.64
CA ILE A 127 3.63 9.83 -3.56
C ILE A 127 2.38 9.97 -4.40
N GLU A 128 1.89 8.85 -4.94
CA GLU A 128 0.60 8.78 -5.63
C GLU A 128 -0.46 8.22 -4.69
N LEU A 129 -1.58 8.93 -4.58
CA LEU A 129 -2.70 8.57 -3.69
C LEU A 129 -4.04 8.91 -4.35
N PRO A 130 -5.13 8.22 -4.03
CA PRO A 130 -6.46 8.67 -4.40
C PRO A 130 -6.76 10.07 -3.83
N ASN A 131 -7.61 10.86 -4.53
CA ASN A 131 -7.98 12.23 -4.12
C ASN A 131 -8.34 12.35 -2.65
N GLU A 132 -9.18 11.45 -2.14
CA GLU A 132 -9.60 11.44 -0.73
C GLU A 132 -8.43 11.27 0.24
N ARG A 133 -7.44 10.48 -0.15
CA ARG A 133 -6.23 10.26 0.63
C ARG A 133 -5.29 11.45 0.58
N CYS A 134 -5.20 12.13 -0.55
CA CYS A 134 -4.49 13.40 -0.65
C CYS A 134 -5.08 14.43 0.31
N LEU A 135 -6.41 14.59 0.31
CA LEU A 135 -7.12 15.53 1.19
C LEU A 135 -6.96 15.18 2.68
N SER A 136 -7.12 13.90 3.03
CA SER A 136 -6.88 13.48 4.42
C SER A 136 -5.43 13.67 4.83
N GLY A 137 -4.48 13.46 3.92
CA GLY A 137 -3.07 13.69 4.14
C GLY A 137 -2.72 15.14 4.45
N LEU A 138 -3.30 16.08 3.70
CA LEU A 138 -3.16 17.51 3.96
C LEU A 138 -3.76 17.88 5.33
N ARG A 139 -4.97 17.40 5.65
CA ARG A 139 -5.63 17.67 6.94
C ARG A 139 -4.84 17.16 8.13
N LEU A 140 -4.30 15.95 8.02
CA LEU A 140 -3.50 15.31 9.08
C LEU A 140 -2.04 15.79 9.08
N GLY A 141 -1.64 16.59 8.08
CA GLY A 141 -0.34 17.19 7.96
C GLY A 141 0.80 16.20 7.67
N TYR A 142 0.54 15.02 7.11
CA TYR A 142 1.60 14.15 6.58
C TYR A 142 1.89 14.39 5.10
N ILE A 143 1.10 15.23 4.43
CA ILE A 143 1.34 15.80 3.11
C ILE A 143 1.32 17.32 3.27
N ASP A 144 2.27 18.00 2.66
CA ASP A 144 2.38 19.46 2.68
C ASP A 144 1.77 20.09 1.43
N PHE A 145 1.79 19.37 0.32
CA PHE A 145 1.23 19.79 -0.97
C PHE A 145 0.62 18.61 -1.73
N ALA A 146 -0.53 18.80 -2.34
CA ALA A 146 -1.17 17.78 -3.18
C ALA A 146 -1.70 18.36 -4.49
N VAL A 147 -1.49 17.62 -5.58
CA VAL A 147 -2.13 17.85 -6.87
C VAL A 147 -3.31 16.89 -6.99
N LEU A 148 -4.52 17.42 -7.08
CA LEU A 148 -5.74 16.64 -7.22
C LEU A 148 -6.14 16.53 -8.69
N LEU A 149 -6.75 15.42 -9.08
CA LEU A 149 -7.27 15.18 -10.40
C LEU A 149 -8.79 15.42 -10.43
N GLY A 150 -9.26 16.07 -11.48
CA GLY A 150 -10.67 16.43 -11.67
C GLY A 150 -11.05 17.73 -10.95
N THR A 151 -12.33 18.11 -11.07
CA THR A 151 -12.92 19.17 -10.26
C THR A 151 -13.36 18.59 -8.92
N PRO A 152 -12.59 18.76 -7.84
CA PRO A 152 -13.15 18.48 -6.53
C PRO A 152 -14.33 19.41 -6.34
N MET A 153 -15.48 18.88 -5.92
CA MET A 153 -16.50 19.70 -5.27
C MET A 153 -15.87 20.18 -3.95
N LEU A 154 -14.96 21.12 -4.07
CA LEU A 154 -14.39 21.85 -2.95
C LEU A 154 -15.43 22.86 -2.50
N SER A 155 -16.23 22.51 -1.53
CA SER A 155 -16.60 23.53 -0.55
C SER A 155 -15.27 24.02 0.01
N LEU A 156 -14.96 25.31 -0.22
CA LEU A 156 -13.73 25.97 0.21
C LEU A 156 -13.38 25.58 1.64
N ILE A 157 -12.45 24.64 1.79
CA ILE A 157 -11.83 24.38 3.08
C ILE A 157 -10.77 25.48 3.19
N HIS A 158 -11.10 26.48 3.96
CA HIS A 158 -10.15 27.48 4.40
C HIS A 158 -9.01 26.75 5.10
N ILE A 159 -7.84 26.69 4.47
CA ILE A 159 -6.62 26.31 5.13
C ILE A 159 -6.26 27.52 5.98
N SER A 160 -6.63 27.46 7.26
CA SER A 160 -6.16 28.46 8.21
C SER A 160 -4.64 28.29 8.31
N GLU A 161 -3.90 29.34 7.93
CA GLU A 161 -2.48 29.44 8.24
C GLU A 161 -2.25 29.16 9.74
N PRO A 162 -1.17 28.42 10.09
CA PRO A 162 -0.81 28.30 11.48
C PRO A 162 -0.48 29.71 12.00
N THR A 163 -1.35 30.25 12.82
CA THR A 163 -1.12 31.47 13.55
C THR A 163 0.16 31.29 14.37
N ARG A 164 1.27 31.90 13.93
CA ARG A 164 2.40 32.19 14.79
C ARG A 164 1.87 33.19 15.83
N GLN A 165 1.52 32.70 16.99
CA GLN A 165 1.45 33.56 18.17
C GLN A 165 2.90 33.99 18.45
N ALA A 166 3.20 35.24 18.09
CA ALA A 166 4.35 35.92 18.64
C ALA A 166 4.01 36.16 20.12
N GLU A 167 4.68 35.46 21.01
CA GLU A 167 4.75 35.88 22.41
C GLU A 167 5.69 37.12 22.48
N ILE A 168 5.12 38.18 23.02
CA ILE A 168 5.82 39.38 23.46
C ILE A 168 6.34 39.14 24.88
#